data_3e6163ae32ba768d574cde273c37234b
#
_entry.id   3e6163ae32ba768d574cde273c37234b
#
_cell.length_a   1.000
_cell.length_b   1.000
_cell.length_c   1.000
_cell.angle_alpha   90.00
_cell.angle_beta   90.00
_cell.angle_gamma   90.00
#
_symmetry.space_group_name_H-M   'P 1'
#
loop_
_entity.id
_entity.type
_entity.pdbx_description
1 polymer ?
#
loop_
_entity_poly.entity_id
_entity_poly.type
_entity_poly.pdbx_seq_one_letter_code
_entity_poly.pdbx_strand_id
1 'polypeptide(L)'
;SLLELSKSPPGNCFKFNRRVLKNPFHQKNNQLHPAVCLLRVSDFWNVGGCDEDLVGNYGQTDPIFWYRAKGKLNVNFQNKMYLDYLPEGEAKIIRDKSHNIKLFQKKKVDNSWSNEFVRFEWEKVY
;
A
#
# COMPACT_ATOMS: atom_id res chain seq x y z
N SER A 1 -17.66 5.83 10.50
CA SER A 1 -17.74 4.57 9.72
C SER A 1 -16.94 4.70 8.41
N LEU A 2 -16.68 3.60 7.73
CA LEU A 2 -16.03 3.63 6.39
C LEU A 2 -16.86 4.43 5.39
N LEU A 3 -18.18 4.35 5.48
CA LEU A 3 -19.09 5.11 4.62
C LEU A 3 -18.95 6.63 4.81
N GLU A 4 -18.74 7.09 6.03
CA GLU A 4 -18.48 8.52 6.28
C GLU A 4 -17.13 8.96 5.74
N LEU A 5 -16.08 8.15 5.93
CA LEU A 5 -14.76 8.44 5.38
C LEU A 5 -14.76 8.47 3.85
N SER A 6 -15.57 7.61 3.20
CA SER A 6 -15.68 7.59 1.74
C SER A 6 -16.30 8.86 1.13
N LYS A 7 -17.02 9.65 1.93
CA LYS A 7 -17.59 10.95 1.53
C LYS A 7 -16.59 12.11 1.65
N SER A 8 -15.40 11.87 2.21
CA SER A 8 -14.37 12.89 2.34
C SER A 8 -13.96 13.47 0.99
N PRO A 9 -13.60 14.75 0.92
CA PRO A 9 -13.15 15.36 -0.32
C PRO A 9 -11.89 14.69 -0.88
N PRO A 10 -11.58 14.87 -2.18
CA PRO A 10 -10.32 14.43 -2.77
C PRO A 10 -9.10 14.91 -1.98
N GLY A 11 -7.98 14.22 -2.13
CA GLY A 11 -6.74 14.54 -1.44
C GLY A 11 -6.60 13.92 -0.05
N ASN A 12 -7.57 13.11 0.40
CA ASN A 12 -7.52 12.42 1.69
C ASN A 12 -7.25 10.91 1.52
N CYS A 13 -6.37 10.39 2.37
CA CYS A 13 -6.09 8.97 2.47
C CYS A 13 -6.19 8.54 3.93
N PHE A 14 -6.92 7.48 4.23
CA PHE A 14 -7.15 6.97 5.58
C PHE A 14 -6.43 5.66 5.79
N LYS A 15 -5.64 5.59 6.85
CA LYS A 15 -4.95 4.38 7.31
C LYS A 15 -5.61 3.85 8.58
N PHE A 16 -5.58 2.54 8.75
CA PHE A 16 -6.27 1.82 9.83
C PHE A 16 -5.29 0.99 10.64
N ASN A 17 -5.67 0.72 11.89
CA ASN A 17 -4.96 -0.24 12.71
C ASN A 17 -5.24 -1.67 12.26
N ARG A 18 -4.29 -2.55 12.52
CA ARG A 18 -4.41 -3.98 12.28
C ARG A 18 -4.69 -4.72 13.59
N ARG A 19 -5.62 -5.65 13.56
CA ARG A 19 -5.90 -6.59 14.65
C ARG A 19 -5.68 -8.03 14.17
N VAL A 20 -4.90 -8.81 14.93
CA VAL A 20 -4.69 -10.23 14.66
C VAL A 20 -5.72 -11.03 15.47
N LEU A 21 -6.69 -11.65 14.81
CA LEU A 21 -7.83 -12.31 15.46
C LEU A 21 -7.44 -13.47 16.38
N LYS A 22 -6.39 -14.23 16.03
CA LYS A 22 -5.96 -15.41 16.81
C LYS A 22 -5.17 -15.06 18.08
N ASN A 23 -4.74 -13.81 18.23
CA ASN A 23 -3.99 -13.38 19.40
C ASN A 23 -4.31 -11.92 19.74
N PRO A 24 -5.42 -11.66 20.47
CA PRO A 24 -5.85 -10.31 20.81
C PRO A 24 -4.83 -9.57 21.70
N PHE A 25 -3.95 -10.28 22.39
CA PHE A 25 -2.92 -9.69 23.25
C PHE A 25 -1.57 -9.52 22.57
N HIS A 26 -1.46 -9.85 21.28
CA HIS A 26 -0.20 -9.70 20.57
C HIS A 26 0.16 -8.21 20.43
N GLN A 27 1.42 -7.85 20.71
CA GLN A 27 1.93 -6.46 20.63
C GLN A 27 1.71 -5.79 19.26
N LYS A 28 1.47 -6.58 18.21
CA LYS A 28 1.16 -6.08 16.86
C LYS A 28 -0.28 -5.62 16.65
N ASN A 29 -1.16 -5.79 17.64
CA ASN A 29 -2.58 -5.42 17.50
C ASN A 29 -2.83 -3.92 17.39
N ASN A 30 -1.91 -3.07 17.81
CA ASN A 30 -2.05 -1.62 17.73
C ASN A 30 -1.13 -1.00 16.66
N GLN A 31 -0.69 -1.81 15.70
CA GLN A 31 0.13 -1.32 14.61
C GLN A 31 -0.73 -0.99 13.40
N LEU A 32 -0.34 0.05 12.69
CA LEU A 32 -0.93 0.35 11.40
C LEU A 32 -0.84 -0.82 10.44
N HIS A 33 -1.91 -1.03 9.72
CA HIS A 33 -1.89 -1.93 8.59
C HIS A 33 -0.96 -1.34 7.50
N PRO A 34 0.10 -2.08 7.09
CA PRO A 34 1.10 -1.53 6.16
C PRO A 34 0.55 -1.30 4.75
N ALA A 35 -0.38 -2.15 4.30
CA ALA A 35 -0.79 -2.26 2.90
C ALA A 35 -2.23 -1.80 2.63
N VAL A 36 -3.04 -1.50 3.64
CA VAL A 36 -4.46 -1.19 3.45
C VAL A 36 -4.76 0.26 3.79
N CYS A 37 -5.48 0.91 2.90
CA CYS A 37 -5.98 2.27 3.07
C CYS A 37 -7.30 2.47 2.35
N LEU A 38 -7.99 3.56 2.69
CA LEU A 38 -9.14 4.07 1.95
C LEU A 38 -8.76 5.41 1.34
N LEU A 39 -8.89 5.53 0.03
CA LEU A 39 -8.71 6.77 -0.72
C LEU A 39 -9.58 6.72 -1.98
N ARG A 40 -9.74 7.86 -2.65
CA ARG A 40 -10.42 7.90 -3.95
C ARG A 40 -9.52 7.30 -5.04
N VAL A 41 -10.12 6.71 -6.05
CA VAL A 41 -9.40 6.18 -7.22
C VAL A 41 -8.61 7.28 -7.93
N SER A 42 -9.18 8.48 -8.05
CA SER A 42 -8.47 9.65 -8.60
C SER A 42 -7.22 10.01 -7.81
N ASP A 43 -7.26 9.92 -6.48
CA ASP A 43 -6.11 10.19 -5.61
C ASP A 43 -5.03 9.11 -5.74
N PHE A 44 -5.44 7.83 -5.89
CA PHE A 44 -4.52 6.74 -6.17
C PHE A 44 -3.72 6.98 -7.45
N TRP A 45 -4.38 7.39 -8.52
CA TRP A 45 -3.71 7.70 -9.79
C TRP A 45 -2.91 8.99 -9.72
N ASN A 46 -3.36 10.00 -8.97
CA ASN A 46 -2.59 11.23 -8.75
C ASN A 46 -1.27 10.97 -8.01
N VAL A 47 -1.25 10.03 -7.08
CA VAL A 47 0.01 9.55 -6.44
C VAL A 47 0.91 8.85 -7.45
N GLY A 48 0.33 8.26 -8.49
CA GLY A 48 1.01 7.48 -9.51
C GLY A 48 0.85 5.96 -9.32
N GLY A 49 -0.20 5.53 -8.60
CA GLY A 49 -0.54 4.13 -8.43
C GLY A 49 0.56 3.28 -7.82
N CYS A 50 0.61 2.01 -8.21
CA CYS A 50 1.72 1.11 -7.89
C CYS A 50 2.83 1.25 -8.93
N ASP A 51 4.08 1.28 -8.49
CA ASP A 51 5.22 1.36 -9.41
C ASP A 51 5.49 -0.02 -10.03
N GLU A 52 5.28 -0.14 -11.33
CA GLU A 52 5.39 -1.41 -12.05
C GLU A 52 6.83 -1.91 -12.22
N ASP A 53 7.83 -1.09 -12.01
CA ASP A 53 9.23 -1.52 -12.04
C ASP A 53 9.58 -2.50 -10.92
N LEU A 54 8.69 -2.63 -9.91
CA LEU A 54 8.83 -3.60 -8.81
C LEU A 54 8.33 -4.99 -9.16
N VAL A 55 7.62 -5.15 -10.28
CA VAL A 55 7.02 -6.43 -10.70
C VAL A 55 8.09 -7.49 -10.89
N GLY A 56 7.78 -8.72 -10.49
CA GLY A 56 8.71 -9.86 -10.58
C GLY A 56 9.63 -10.03 -9.37
N ASN A 57 9.69 -9.06 -8.46
CA ASN A 57 10.49 -9.12 -7.24
C ASN A 57 9.63 -8.80 -6.02
N TYR A 58 9.99 -9.35 -4.85
CA TYR A 58 9.21 -9.19 -3.64
C TYR A 58 9.49 -7.86 -2.92
N GLY A 59 8.42 -7.20 -2.44
CA GLY A 59 8.49 -6.12 -1.46
C GLY A 59 8.65 -4.72 -2.06
N GLN A 60 8.65 -3.72 -1.20
CA GLN A 60 8.77 -2.27 -1.44
C GLN A 60 7.56 -1.61 -2.13
N THR A 61 6.54 -2.33 -2.56
CA THR A 61 5.34 -1.74 -3.18
C THR A 61 4.64 -0.76 -2.24
N ASP A 62 4.36 -1.19 -1.01
CA ASP A 62 3.72 -0.34 0.00
C ASP A 62 4.63 0.84 0.44
N PRO A 63 5.92 0.62 0.78
CA PRO A 63 6.81 1.73 1.12
C PRO A 63 6.94 2.80 0.04
N ILE A 64 7.02 2.40 -1.24
CA ILE A 64 7.08 3.36 -2.36
C ILE A 64 5.77 4.14 -2.47
N PHE A 65 4.64 3.46 -2.43
CA PHE A 65 3.34 4.13 -2.47
C PHE A 65 3.22 5.17 -1.35
N TRP A 66 3.55 4.80 -0.11
CA TRP A 66 3.49 5.72 1.03
C TRP A 66 4.48 6.87 0.94
N TYR A 67 5.66 6.63 0.42
CA TYR A 67 6.65 7.68 0.19
C TYR A 67 6.11 8.74 -0.76
N ARG A 68 5.47 8.33 -1.85
CA ARG A 68 4.86 9.23 -2.83
C ARG A 68 3.58 9.90 -2.31
N ALA A 69 2.75 9.16 -1.60
CA ALA A 69 1.49 9.65 -1.04
C ALA A 69 1.67 10.78 -0.04
N LYS A 70 2.69 10.71 0.81
CA LYS A 70 3.01 11.76 1.79
C LYS A 70 3.25 13.14 1.18
N GLY A 71 3.74 13.20 -0.05
CA GLY A 71 3.96 14.44 -0.76
C GLY A 71 2.72 15.01 -1.46
N LYS A 72 1.66 14.22 -1.59
CA LYS A 72 0.49 14.54 -2.42
C LYS A 72 -0.84 14.47 -1.70
N LEU A 73 -0.94 13.68 -0.64
CA LEU A 73 -2.19 13.41 0.07
C LEU A 73 -2.08 13.77 1.56
N ASN A 74 -3.20 14.16 2.12
CA ASN A 74 -3.38 14.27 3.56
C ASN A 74 -3.63 12.86 4.13
N VAL A 75 -2.61 12.27 4.75
CA VAL A 75 -2.68 10.91 5.28
C VAL A 75 -3.19 10.95 6.72
N ASN A 76 -4.41 10.47 6.92
CA ASN A 76 -5.12 10.49 8.18
C ASN A 76 -5.13 9.10 8.84
N PHE A 77 -4.85 9.08 10.11
CA PHE A 77 -4.86 7.88 10.93
C PHE A 77 -6.21 7.66 11.59
N GLN A 78 -6.80 6.50 11.37
CA GLN A 78 -8.03 6.05 12.05
C GLN A 78 -7.68 5.09 13.19
N ASN A 79 -7.11 5.62 14.26
CA ASN A 79 -6.58 4.84 15.38
C ASN A 79 -7.65 4.03 16.17
N LYS A 80 -8.91 4.39 16.03
CA LYS A 80 -10.06 3.67 16.64
C LYS A 80 -10.70 2.65 15.71
N MET A 81 -10.22 2.55 14.45
CA MET A 81 -10.73 1.59 13.48
C MET A 81 -9.69 0.50 13.22
N TYR A 82 -10.14 -0.74 13.32
CA TYR A 82 -9.30 -1.93 13.17
C TYR A 82 -9.74 -2.71 11.95
N LEU A 83 -8.76 -3.19 11.20
CA LEU A 83 -8.92 -4.18 10.16
C LEU A 83 -8.44 -5.53 10.67
N ASP A 84 -9.28 -6.52 10.58
CA ASP A 84 -8.94 -7.86 11.01
C ASP A 84 -7.95 -8.48 10.02
N TYR A 85 -6.82 -8.92 10.55
CA TYR A 85 -5.79 -9.62 9.80
C TYR A 85 -5.98 -11.12 9.98
N LEU A 86 -6.26 -11.79 8.88
CA LEU A 86 -6.23 -13.25 8.82
C LEU A 86 -4.80 -13.68 8.48
N PRO A 87 -4.16 -14.52 9.33
CA PRO A 87 -2.82 -15.01 9.01
C PRO A 87 -2.86 -15.77 7.69
N GLU A 88 -1.91 -15.45 6.83
CA GLU A 88 -1.68 -16.20 5.59
C GLU A 88 -1.46 -17.67 5.92
N GLY A 89 -2.03 -18.58 5.11
CA GLY A 89 -1.64 -19.96 5.12
C GLY A 89 -0.15 -20.11 4.80
N GLU A 90 0.37 -21.32 4.85
CA GLU A 90 1.79 -21.65 4.61
C GLU A 90 2.20 -21.46 3.14
N ALA A 91 1.92 -20.31 2.55
CA ALA A 91 2.42 -19.99 1.22
C ALA A 91 3.95 -19.84 1.27
N LYS A 92 4.66 -20.73 0.59
CA LYS A 92 6.12 -20.68 0.42
C LYS A 92 6.50 -19.57 -0.56
N ILE A 93 6.35 -18.32 -0.14
CA ILE A 93 6.76 -17.16 -0.94
C ILE A 93 8.22 -16.83 -0.58
N ILE A 94 9.08 -16.77 -1.59
CA ILE A 94 10.44 -16.26 -1.43
C ILE A 94 10.35 -14.76 -1.15
N ARG A 95 10.73 -14.34 0.05
CA ARG A 95 10.61 -12.94 0.52
C ARG A 95 11.94 -12.20 0.44
N ASP A 96 12.69 -12.39 -0.64
CA ASP A 96 13.89 -11.59 -0.90
C ASP A 96 13.49 -10.18 -1.39
N LYS A 97 13.85 -9.19 -0.57
CA LYS A 97 13.57 -7.77 -0.84
C LYS A 97 14.76 -7.02 -1.42
N SER A 98 15.90 -7.67 -1.60
CA SER A 98 17.18 -7.02 -1.90
C SER A 98 17.12 -6.20 -3.20
N HIS A 99 16.52 -6.76 -4.25
CA HIS A 99 16.36 -6.07 -5.54
C HIS A 99 15.53 -4.80 -5.40
N ASN A 100 14.33 -4.92 -4.84
CA ASN A 100 13.39 -3.80 -4.75
C ASN A 100 13.83 -2.73 -3.74
N ILE A 101 14.62 -3.08 -2.73
CA ILE A 101 15.26 -2.10 -1.83
C ILE A 101 16.24 -1.22 -2.61
N LYS A 102 17.12 -1.81 -3.42
CA LYS A 102 18.07 -1.06 -4.25
C LYS A 102 17.35 -0.16 -5.25
N LEU A 103 16.33 -0.71 -5.91
CA LEU A 103 15.50 0.05 -6.86
C LEU A 103 14.81 1.24 -6.19
N PHE A 104 14.24 1.04 -4.99
CA PHE A 104 13.60 2.12 -4.24
C PHE A 104 14.61 3.22 -3.86
N GLN A 105 15.81 2.87 -3.40
CA GLN A 105 16.83 3.85 -3.09
C GLN A 105 17.23 4.68 -4.33
N LYS A 106 17.43 4.01 -5.47
CA LYS A 106 17.70 4.68 -6.74
C LYS A 106 16.58 5.67 -7.10
N LYS A 107 15.33 5.21 -7.10
CA LYS A 107 14.16 6.02 -7.44
C LYS A 107 13.97 7.25 -6.54
N LYS A 108 14.36 7.17 -5.27
CA LYS A 108 14.37 8.35 -4.38
C LYS A 108 15.39 9.40 -4.76
N VAL A 109 16.50 9.00 -5.34
CA VAL A 109 17.59 9.90 -5.75
C VAL A 109 17.29 10.55 -7.10
N ASP A 110 16.91 9.73 -8.09
CA ASP A 110 16.73 10.18 -9.48
C ASP A 110 15.27 10.54 -9.84
N ASN A 111 14.36 10.33 -8.90
CA ASN A 111 12.92 10.60 -9.06
C ASN A 111 12.29 9.87 -10.27
N SER A 112 12.82 8.71 -10.63
CA SER A 112 12.42 7.90 -11.80
C SER A 112 11.20 7.01 -11.50
N TRP A 113 10.13 7.57 -10.95
CA TRP A 113 8.89 6.86 -10.68
C TRP A 113 8.18 6.46 -11.96
N SER A 114 7.72 5.20 -12.03
CA SER A 114 6.85 4.79 -13.12
C SER A 114 5.48 5.45 -12.99
N ASN A 115 5.05 6.12 -14.05
CA ASN A 115 3.69 6.67 -14.19
C ASN A 115 2.90 5.95 -15.29
N GLU A 116 3.47 4.92 -15.87
CA GLU A 116 2.83 4.07 -16.86
C GLU A 116 2.28 2.83 -16.17
N PHE A 117 1.10 2.41 -16.57
CA PHE A 117 0.39 1.28 -15.99
C PHE A 117 0.08 0.27 -17.07
N VAL A 118 0.13 -1.01 -16.70
CA VAL A 118 -0.13 -2.13 -17.60
C VAL A 118 0.85 -2.13 -18.79
N ARG A 119 2.15 -2.07 -18.48
CA ARG A 119 3.23 -2.08 -19.50
C ARG A 119 3.55 -3.47 -20.07
N PHE A 120 2.97 -4.53 -19.48
CA PHE A 120 3.06 -5.90 -19.97
C PHE A 120 1.89 -6.21 -20.89
N GLU A 121 2.08 -7.12 -21.84
CA GLU A 121 1.02 -7.61 -22.70
C GLU A 121 -0.06 -8.30 -21.86
N TRP A 122 -1.31 -8.01 -22.15
CA TRP A 122 -2.45 -8.62 -21.49
C TRP A 122 -3.60 -8.80 -22.48
N GLU A 123 -4.42 -9.80 -22.24
CA GLU A 123 -5.66 -10.02 -22.97
C GLU A 123 -6.84 -10.10 -22.00
N LYS A 124 -7.98 -9.66 -22.46
CA LYS A 124 -9.22 -9.74 -21.70
C LYS A 124 -9.82 -11.13 -21.86
N VAL A 125 -9.86 -11.89 -20.78
CA VAL A 125 -10.55 -13.18 -20.71
C VAL A 125 -11.99 -12.96 -20.24
N TYR A 126 -12.95 -13.42 -21.05
CA TYR A 126 -14.38 -13.30 -20.76
C TYR A 126 -14.91 -14.56 -20.08
#